data_648c801d39634ead4901cf3f1d74dff1
#
_entry.id   648c801d39634ead4901cf3f1d74dff1
#
_cell.length_a   1.000
_cell.length_b   1.000
_cell.length_c   1.000
_cell.angle_alpha   90.00
_cell.angle_beta   90.00
_cell.angle_gamma   90.00
#
_symmetry.space_group_name_H-M   'P 1'
#
loop_
_entity.id
_entity.type
_entity.pdbx_description
1 polymer ?
#
loop_
_entity_poly.entity_id
_entity_poly.type
_entity_poly.pdbx_seq_one_letter_code
_entity_poly.pdbx_strand_id
1 'polypeptide(L)'
;MSVPQTHAHDGELVVFHIGMTIRKPHRPDLWLPVVRAMPRMLTELARNREAAARGEAEDLGFLGATTLVGARGPWVVQYWRSVDHLYTYARAADHAHLPAWREFNRSARRHPGAVGIWHETYAVPAGGAETLYVGGARVGLAAATGSVAATRRGNDARERLTSGPLDPDPAPAHA
;
A
#
# COMPACT_ATOMS: atom_id res chain seq x y z
N MET A 1 -25.97 -15.21 0.98
CA MET A 1 -24.90 -14.53 0.21
C MET A 1 -24.32 -13.44 1.10
N SER A 2 -23.00 -13.25 1.12
CA SER A 2 -22.37 -12.17 1.89
C SER A 2 -22.73 -10.81 1.28
N VAL A 3 -22.98 -9.79 2.13
CA VAL A 3 -23.25 -8.42 1.69
C VAL A 3 -21.99 -7.86 1.01
N PRO A 4 -22.10 -7.30 -0.21
CA PRO A 4 -20.99 -6.63 -0.86
C PRO A 4 -20.40 -5.52 0.02
N GLN A 5 -19.07 -5.40 0.04
CA GLN A 5 -18.32 -4.44 0.84
C GLN A 5 -17.60 -3.44 -0.04
N THR A 6 -17.30 -2.27 0.51
CA THR A 6 -16.39 -1.26 -0.04
C THR A 6 -15.40 -0.81 1.03
N HIS A 7 -14.39 -0.03 0.66
CA HIS A 7 -13.41 0.51 1.62
C HIS A 7 -14.05 1.47 2.63
N ALA A 8 -13.45 1.57 3.82
CA ALA A 8 -13.88 2.48 4.88
C ALA A 8 -13.12 3.82 4.92
N HIS A 9 -12.20 4.06 3.98
CA HIS A 9 -11.36 5.26 3.96
C HIS A 9 -12.10 6.47 3.38
N ASP A 10 -12.08 7.62 4.05
CA ASP A 10 -12.77 8.84 3.62
C ASP A 10 -11.85 9.97 3.17
N GLY A 11 -10.57 9.93 3.54
CA GLY A 11 -9.61 10.96 3.21
C GLY A 11 -9.01 10.84 1.80
N GLU A 12 -8.10 11.74 1.50
CA GLU A 12 -7.16 11.55 0.40
C GLU A 12 -6.30 10.31 0.66
N LEU A 13 -5.79 9.71 -0.39
CA LEU A 13 -4.83 8.61 -0.27
C LEU A 13 -3.83 8.63 -1.43
N VAL A 14 -2.71 7.99 -1.19
CA VAL A 14 -1.73 7.73 -2.25
C VAL A 14 -1.65 6.23 -2.48
N VAL A 15 -1.79 5.83 -3.73
CA VAL A 15 -1.49 4.48 -4.19
C VAL A 15 -0.10 4.49 -4.79
N PHE A 16 0.81 3.75 -4.19
CA PHE A 16 2.20 3.63 -4.63
C PHE A 16 2.49 2.21 -5.08
N HIS A 17 2.75 2.06 -6.36
CA HIS A 17 3.22 0.82 -6.94
C HIS A 17 4.74 0.83 -7.01
N ILE A 18 5.38 -0.20 -6.49
CA ILE A 18 6.81 -0.41 -6.65
C ILE A 18 7.08 -1.87 -7.00
N GLY A 19 7.81 -2.08 -8.06
CA GLY A 19 8.12 -3.41 -8.55
C GLY A 19 9.53 -3.56 -9.08
N MET A 20 9.88 -4.81 -9.30
CA MET A 20 11.15 -5.14 -9.93
C MET A 20 10.95 -5.98 -11.19
N THR A 21 11.92 -5.86 -12.09
CA THR A 21 12.01 -6.70 -13.28
C THR A 21 13.30 -7.50 -13.23
N ILE A 22 13.20 -8.81 -13.15
CA ILE A 22 14.33 -9.74 -13.16
C ILE A 22 14.66 -10.09 -14.61
N ARG A 23 15.76 -9.57 -15.12
CA ARG A 23 16.21 -9.84 -16.51
C ARG A 23 17.23 -10.97 -16.60
N LYS A 24 17.90 -11.30 -15.50
CA LYS A 24 18.86 -12.41 -15.40
C LYS A 24 18.44 -13.38 -14.29
N PRO A 25 17.40 -14.21 -14.52
CA PRO A 25 16.86 -15.11 -13.49
C PRO A 25 17.88 -16.15 -12.99
N HIS A 26 18.82 -16.53 -13.83
CA HIS A 26 19.93 -17.46 -13.51
C HIS A 26 21.00 -16.86 -12.60
N ARG A 27 20.90 -15.57 -12.21
CA ARG A 27 21.83 -14.85 -11.30
C ARG A 27 21.09 -14.41 -10.04
N PRO A 28 20.75 -15.36 -9.14
CA PRO A 28 20.03 -15.04 -7.89
C PRO A 28 20.82 -14.11 -6.98
N ASP A 29 22.15 -14.12 -7.05
CA ASP A 29 23.03 -13.20 -6.34
C ASP A 29 22.73 -11.72 -6.63
N LEU A 30 22.15 -11.40 -7.79
CA LEU A 30 21.84 -10.02 -8.19
C LEU A 30 20.43 -9.57 -7.82
N TRP A 31 19.44 -10.47 -7.85
CA TRP A 31 18.05 -10.07 -7.59
C TRP A 31 17.52 -10.45 -6.21
N LEU A 32 18.07 -11.49 -5.58
CA LEU A 32 17.59 -11.96 -4.28
C LEU A 32 17.77 -10.91 -3.16
N PRO A 33 18.87 -10.12 -3.10
CA PRO A 33 18.99 -9.03 -2.12
C PRO A 33 17.86 -7.99 -2.26
N VAL A 34 17.46 -7.65 -3.50
CA VAL A 34 16.37 -6.70 -3.78
C VAL A 34 15.02 -7.28 -3.31
N VAL A 35 14.75 -8.56 -3.66
CA VAL A 35 13.52 -9.26 -3.19
C VAL A 35 13.44 -9.27 -1.66
N ARG A 36 14.55 -9.48 -0.96
CA ARG A 36 14.59 -9.55 0.51
C ARG A 36 14.48 -8.18 1.19
N ALA A 37 14.78 -7.09 0.50
CA ALA A 37 14.71 -5.75 1.07
C ALA A 37 13.25 -5.31 1.32
N MET A 38 12.34 -5.60 0.38
CA MET A 38 10.96 -5.15 0.46
C MET A 38 10.20 -5.70 1.68
N PRO A 39 10.22 -6.99 2.01
CA PRO A 39 9.56 -7.49 3.22
C PRO A 39 10.05 -6.83 4.51
N ARG A 40 11.34 -6.47 4.59
CA ARG A 40 11.90 -5.77 5.75
C ARG A 40 11.30 -4.37 5.89
N MET A 41 11.21 -3.62 4.80
CA MET A 41 10.57 -2.29 4.78
C MET A 41 9.09 -2.38 5.14
N LEU A 42 8.36 -3.33 4.58
CA LEU A 42 6.94 -3.53 4.90
C LEU A 42 6.72 -3.94 6.36
N THR A 43 7.60 -4.76 6.92
CA THR A 43 7.54 -5.12 8.35
C THR A 43 7.81 -3.91 9.26
N GLU A 44 8.78 -3.07 8.91
CA GLU A 44 9.07 -1.82 9.62
C GLU A 44 7.83 -0.90 9.62
N LEU A 45 7.25 -0.66 8.45
CA LEU A 45 6.05 0.17 8.29
C LEU A 45 4.82 -0.41 9.03
N ALA A 46 4.62 -1.73 9.00
CA ALA A 46 3.54 -2.37 9.74
C ALA A 46 3.70 -2.22 11.25
N ARG A 47 4.92 -2.40 11.77
CA ARG A 47 5.22 -2.19 13.19
C ARG A 47 5.03 -0.73 13.61
N ASN A 48 5.47 0.23 12.78
CA ASN A 48 5.23 1.64 13.05
C ASN A 48 3.74 1.93 13.14
N ARG A 49 2.94 1.46 12.18
CA ARG A 49 1.48 1.64 12.18
C ARG A 49 0.83 1.10 13.45
N GLU A 50 1.25 -0.07 13.91
CA GLU A 50 0.75 -0.66 15.15
C GLU A 50 1.17 0.16 16.39
N ALA A 51 2.43 0.61 16.44
CA ALA A 51 2.91 1.45 17.53
C ALA A 51 2.23 2.83 17.55
N ALA A 52 2.06 3.45 16.39
CA ALA A 52 1.33 4.71 16.26
C ALA A 52 -0.14 4.60 16.69
N ALA A 53 -0.80 3.48 16.34
CA ALA A 53 -2.17 3.22 16.80
C ALA A 53 -2.30 3.09 18.33
N ARG A 54 -1.21 2.73 19.04
CA ARG A 54 -1.14 2.72 20.51
C ARG A 54 -0.61 4.01 21.11
N GLY A 55 -0.27 5.01 20.29
CA GLY A 55 0.33 6.27 20.74
C GLY A 55 1.81 6.16 21.16
N GLU A 56 2.50 5.10 20.77
CA GLU A 56 3.90 4.79 21.12
C GLU A 56 4.92 5.31 20.10
N ALA A 57 4.47 5.75 18.94
CA ALA A 57 5.30 6.26 17.85
C ALA A 57 4.57 7.29 17.01
N GLU A 58 5.33 8.12 16.30
CA GLU A 58 4.78 8.99 15.26
C GLU A 58 4.25 8.15 14.10
N ASP A 59 3.08 8.52 13.56
CA ASP A 59 2.46 7.84 12.42
C ASP A 59 3.16 8.24 11.12
N LEU A 60 3.86 7.31 10.49
CA LEU A 60 4.49 7.51 9.19
C LEU A 60 3.48 7.58 8.03
N GLY A 61 2.19 7.45 8.27
CA GLY A 61 1.12 7.55 7.28
C GLY A 61 0.95 6.33 6.38
N PHE A 62 1.58 5.21 6.70
CA PHE A 62 1.42 3.96 5.97
C PHE A 62 0.12 3.27 6.36
N LEU A 63 -0.77 3.06 5.38
CA LEU A 63 -2.07 2.42 5.59
C LEU A 63 -2.02 0.90 5.41
N GLY A 64 -1.21 0.41 4.48
CA GLY A 64 -1.09 -1.02 4.21
C GLY A 64 -0.47 -1.32 2.85
N ALA A 65 -0.26 -2.60 2.57
CA ALA A 65 0.29 -3.05 1.29
C ALA A 65 -0.21 -4.43 0.89
N THR A 66 -0.15 -4.70 -0.41
CA THR A 66 -0.38 -6.02 -1.01
C THR A 66 0.79 -6.36 -1.92
N THR A 67 1.41 -7.52 -1.70
CA THR A 67 2.46 -8.03 -2.60
C THR A 67 1.85 -8.91 -3.67
N LEU A 68 2.24 -8.66 -4.91
CA LEU A 68 1.80 -9.39 -6.10
C LEU A 68 3.02 -10.01 -6.79
N VAL A 69 2.80 -11.13 -7.45
CA VAL A 69 3.86 -11.82 -8.21
C VAL A 69 3.43 -11.89 -9.67
N GLY A 70 4.24 -11.29 -10.53
CA GLY A 70 4.04 -11.31 -11.98
C GLY A 70 5.15 -12.06 -12.71
N ALA A 71 4.97 -12.24 -14.00
CA ALA A 71 5.90 -12.99 -14.86
C ALA A 71 7.33 -12.43 -14.89
N ARG A 72 7.52 -11.15 -14.58
CA ARG A 72 8.83 -10.48 -14.62
C ARG A 72 9.41 -10.19 -13.24
N GLY A 73 8.69 -10.49 -12.17
CA GLY A 73 9.12 -10.26 -10.80
C GLY A 73 7.97 -9.81 -9.91
N PRO A 74 8.20 -9.72 -8.60
CA PRO A 74 7.23 -9.23 -7.65
C PRO A 74 7.07 -7.72 -7.74
N TRP A 75 5.88 -7.24 -7.37
CA TRP A 75 5.66 -5.83 -7.06
C TRP A 75 4.73 -5.69 -5.87
N VAL A 76 4.73 -4.51 -5.27
CA VAL A 76 3.93 -4.17 -4.10
C VAL A 76 3.06 -2.97 -4.43
N VAL A 77 1.78 -3.07 -4.12
CA VAL A 77 0.84 -1.94 -4.06
C VAL A 77 0.79 -1.50 -2.62
N GLN A 78 1.15 -0.26 -2.36
CA GLN A 78 1.13 0.36 -1.03
C GLN A 78 0.07 1.46 -0.99
N TYR A 79 -0.52 1.66 0.17
CA TYR A 79 -1.48 2.73 0.44
C TYR A 79 -0.92 3.64 1.52
N TRP A 80 -0.94 4.95 1.28
CA TRP A 80 -0.39 5.98 2.15
C TRP A 80 -1.41 7.10 2.34
N ARG A 81 -1.34 7.81 3.48
CA ARG A 81 -2.24 8.95 3.76
C ARG A 81 -2.02 10.11 2.81
N SER A 82 -0.75 10.43 2.47
CA SER A 82 -0.41 11.50 1.54
C SER A 82 0.93 11.28 0.84
N VAL A 83 1.20 12.07 -0.18
CA VAL A 83 2.49 12.11 -0.89
C VAL A 83 3.63 12.51 0.07
N ASP A 84 3.37 13.42 0.99
CA ASP A 84 4.37 13.90 1.94
C ASP A 84 4.82 12.79 2.90
N HIS A 85 3.90 11.98 3.42
CA HIS A 85 4.23 10.83 4.24
C HIS A 85 5.12 9.83 3.48
N LEU A 86 4.73 9.49 2.24
CA LEU A 86 5.53 8.59 1.40
C LEU A 86 6.94 9.13 1.17
N TYR A 87 7.07 10.41 0.83
CA TYR A 87 8.37 11.00 0.53
C TYR A 87 9.22 11.24 1.76
N THR A 88 8.62 11.56 2.91
CA THR A 88 9.33 11.65 4.19
C THR A 88 9.97 10.33 4.53
N TYR A 89 9.21 9.23 4.49
CA TYR A 89 9.74 7.88 4.70
C TYR A 89 10.86 7.52 3.70
N ALA A 90 10.65 7.80 2.42
CA ALA A 90 11.61 7.45 1.38
C ALA A 90 12.95 8.20 1.51
N ARG A 91 12.96 9.39 2.13
CA ARG A 91 14.16 10.22 2.32
C ARG A 91 14.83 10.02 3.68
N ALA A 92 14.15 9.46 4.64
CA ALA A 92 14.68 9.29 5.99
C ALA A 92 15.86 8.32 6.01
N ALA A 93 16.98 8.75 6.63
CA ALA A 93 18.23 8.00 6.59
C ALA A 93 18.25 6.82 7.57
N ASP A 94 17.42 6.86 8.57
CA ASP A 94 17.26 5.88 9.66
C ASP A 94 16.29 4.74 9.34
N HIS A 95 15.58 4.85 8.21
CA HIS A 95 14.67 3.80 7.74
C HIS A 95 15.32 2.83 6.75
N ALA A 96 14.75 1.64 6.63
CA ALA A 96 15.27 0.54 5.80
C ALA A 96 15.35 0.86 4.29
N HIS A 97 14.59 1.85 3.81
CA HIS A 97 14.52 2.21 2.39
C HIS A 97 15.87 2.72 1.86
N LEU A 98 16.52 3.69 2.51
CA LEU A 98 17.69 4.34 1.97
C LEU A 98 18.93 3.41 1.88
N PRO A 99 19.24 2.56 2.88
CA PRO A 99 20.27 1.54 2.75
C PRO A 99 20.01 0.56 1.59
N ALA A 100 18.78 0.08 1.43
CA ALA A 100 18.39 -0.83 0.35
C ALA A 100 18.58 -0.18 -1.03
N TRP A 101 18.19 1.08 -1.18
CA TRP A 101 18.39 1.86 -2.40
C TRP A 101 19.85 2.06 -2.77
N ARG A 102 20.71 2.36 -1.79
CA ARG A 102 22.16 2.50 -1.98
C ARG A 102 22.80 1.19 -2.44
N GLU A 103 22.40 0.07 -1.85
CA GLU A 103 22.89 -1.26 -2.23
C GLU A 103 22.44 -1.64 -3.64
N PHE A 104 21.17 -1.42 -3.97
CA PHE A 104 20.66 -1.61 -5.33
C PHE A 104 21.47 -0.81 -6.35
N ASN A 105 21.69 0.49 -6.12
CA ASN A 105 22.43 1.35 -7.04
C ASN A 105 23.89 0.91 -7.22
N ARG A 106 24.53 0.40 -6.14
CA ARG A 106 25.87 -0.17 -6.21
C ARG A 106 25.90 -1.41 -7.10
N SER A 107 24.95 -2.31 -6.93
CA SER A 107 24.80 -3.52 -7.74
C SER A 107 24.49 -3.19 -9.20
N ALA A 108 23.56 -2.27 -9.45
CA ALA A 108 23.16 -1.85 -10.80
C ALA A 108 24.31 -1.25 -11.63
N ARG A 109 25.23 -0.50 -10.98
CA ARG A 109 26.43 0.01 -11.64
C ARG A 109 27.40 -1.10 -12.06
N ARG A 110 27.53 -2.16 -11.25
CA ARG A 110 28.42 -3.30 -11.55
C ARG A 110 27.82 -4.28 -12.57
N HIS A 111 26.50 -4.39 -12.56
CA HIS A 111 25.76 -5.36 -13.37
C HIS A 111 24.58 -4.67 -14.09
N PRO A 112 24.85 -3.77 -15.05
CA PRO A 112 23.80 -3.01 -15.71
C PRO A 112 22.79 -3.93 -16.39
N GLY A 113 21.53 -3.59 -16.23
CA GLY A 113 20.41 -4.29 -16.83
C GLY A 113 20.06 -5.67 -16.24
N ALA A 114 20.69 -6.12 -15.15
CA ALA A 114 20.36 -7.41 -14.52
C ALA A 114 19.01 -7.37 -13.80
N VAL A 115 18.76 -6.27 -13.08
CA VAL A 115 17.51 -6.00 -12.35
C VAL A 115 17.09 -4.58 -12.68
N GLY A 116 15.81 -4.38 -12.96
CA GLY A 116 15.17 -3.08 -13.03
C GLY A 116 14.27 -2.85 -11.80
N ILE A 117 14.22 -1.61 -11.33
CA ILE A 117 13.19 -1.16 -10.38
C ILE A 117 12.34 -0.11 -11.09
N TRP A 118 11.06 -0.15 -10.86
CA TRP A 118 10.10 0.83 -11.35
C TRP A 118 9.12 1.19 -10.23
N HIS A 119 8.55 2.37 -10.28
CA HIS A 119 7.47 2.77 -9.38
C HIS A 119 6.50 3.72 -10.08
N GLU A 120 5.30 3.77 -9.56
CA GLU A 120 4.24 4.69 -9.97
C GLU A 120 3.55 5.22 -8.72
N THR A 121 3.24 6.51 -8.71
CA THR A 121 2.57 7.18 -7.60
C THR A 121 1.29 7.83 -8.10
N TYR A 122 0.18 7.47 -7.52
CA TYR A 122 -1.14 8.03 -7.82
C TYR A 122 -1.65 8.76 -6.59
N ALA A 123 -1.80 10.08 -6.69
CA ALA A 123 -2.47 10.87 -5.68
C ALA A 123 -3.98 10.82 -5.95
N VAL A 124 -4.73 10.26 -5.04
CA VAL A 124 -6.17 10.09 -5.14
C VAL A 124 -6.84 11.06 -4.18
N PRO A 125 -7.63 12.02 -4.66
CA PRO A 125 -8.33 12.96 -3.78
C PRO A 125 -9.38 12.24 -2.93
N ALA A 126 -9.82 12.87 -1.85
CA ALA A 126 -10.94 12.38 -1.05
C ALA A 126 -12.15 12.11 -1.95
N GLY A 127 -12.79 10.97 -1.77
CA GLY A 127 -13.89 10.50 -2.63
C GLY A 127 -13.47 10.02 -4.03
N GLY A 128 -12.18 10.05 -4.39
CA GLY A 128 -11.69 9.63 -5.71
C GLY A 128 -11.41 8.13 -5.84
N ALA A 129 -11.73 7.32 -4.85
CA ALA A 129 -11.54 5.87 -4.87
C ALA A 129 -12.88 5.13 -4.88
N GLU A 130 -13.03 4.17 -5.76
CA GLU A 130 -14.16 3.22 -5.78
C GLU A 130 -13.64 1.80 -5.62
N THR A 131 -14.29 1.01 -4.78
CA THR A 131 -13.97 -0.40 -4.58
C THR A 131 -15.23 -1.23 -4.34
N LEU A 132 -15.17 -2.49 -4.77
CA LEU A 132 -16.22 -3.46 -4.49
C LEU A 132 -15.59 -4.81 -4.16
N TYR A 133 -16.00 -5.37 -3.03
CA TYR A 133 -15.53 -6.68 -2.55
C TYR A 133 -16.74 -7.60 -2.34
N VAL A 134 -16.75 -8.73 -3.00
CA VAL A 134 -17.81 -9.75 -2.94
C VAL A 134 -17.22 -11.05 -2.42
N GLY A 135 -18.02 -11.84 -1.71
CA GLY A 135 -17.56 -13.14 -1.20
C GLY A 135 -16.60 -13.07 -0.01
N GLY A 136 -16.58 -11.94 0.74
CA GLY A 136 -15.77 -11.78 1.93
C GLY A 136 -14.28 -11.48 1.65
N ALA A 137 -13.91 -11.11 0.41
CA ALA A 137 -12.54 -10.76 0.07
C ALA A 137 -12.07 -9.51 0.85
N ARG A 138 -10.99 -9.66 1.62
CA ARG A 138 -10.29 -8.56 2.29
C ARG A 138 -8.92 -8.37 1.67
N VAL A 139 -8.88 -7.64 0.58
CA VAL A 139 -7.65 -7.35 -0.19
C VAL A 139 -7.56 -5.86 -0.51
N GLY A 140 -6.41 -5.41 -0.97
CA GLY A 140 -6.21 -4.05 -1.43
C GLY A 140 -6.54 -3.00 -0.38
N LEU A 141 -7.28 -1.97 -0.77
CA LEU A 141 -7.61 -0.83 0.11
C LEU A 141 -8.46 -1.26 1.32
N ALA A 142 -9.39 -2.22 1.16
CA ALA A 142 -10.17 -2.72 2.30
C ALA A 142 -9.33 -3.46 3.34
N ALA A 143 -8.27 -4.15 2.94
CA ALA A 143 -7.32 -4.74 3.88
C ALA A 143 -6.49 -3.68 4.61
N ALA A 144 -6.20 -2.56 3.95
CA ALA A 144 -5.41 -1.46 4.51
C ALA A 144 -6.22 -0.57 5.47
N THR A 145 -7.50 -0.32 5.19
CA THR A 145 -8.30 0.73 5.86
C THR A 145 -9.61 0.25 6.48
N GLY A 146 -9.92 -1.06 6.37
CA GLY A 146 -11.21 -1.59 6.76
C GLY A 146 -12.25 -1.53 5.64
N SER A 147 -13.41 -2.13 5.89
CA SER A 147 -14.52 -2.17 4.92
C SER A 147 -15.87 -1.94 5.60
N VAL A 148 -16.81 -1.41 4.83
CA VAL A 148 -18.20 -1.19 5.18
C VAL A 148 -19.12 -1.79 4.10
N ALA A 149 -20.43 -1.93 4.38
CA ALA A 149 -21.38 -2.35 3.36
C ALA A 149 -21.33 -1.39 2.17
N ALA A 150 -21.30 -1.93 0.94
CA ALA A 150 -21.18 -1.12 -0.28
C ALA A 150 -22.30 -0.09 -0.42
N THR A 151 -23.51 -0.43 0.03
CA THR A 151 -24.69 0.45 0.03
C THR A 151 -24.51 1.73 0.86
N ARG A 152 -23.55 1.77 1.80
CA ARG A 152 -23.25 3.00 2.56
C ARG A 152 -22.58 4.08 1.69
N ARG A 153 -22.02 3.71 0.55
CA ARG A 153 -21.41 4.65 -0.41
C ARG A 153 -22.20 4.77 -1.70
N GLY A 154 -23.18 3.91 -1.94
CA GLY A 154 -24.02 3.92 -3.13
C GLY A 154 -24.26 2.53 -3.70
N ASN A 155 -25.26 2.43 -4.55
CA ASN A 155 -25.72 1.15 -5.14
C ASN A 155 -24.90 0.77 -6.38
N ASP A 156 -24.36 1.74 -7.08
CA ASP A 156 -23.51 1.52 -8.26
C ASP A 156 -22.11 2.13 -8.12
N ALA A 157 -21.25 1.86 -9.08
CA ALA A 157 -19.85 2.30 -9.05
C ALA A 157 -19.72 3.84 -9.14
N ARG A 158 -20.61 4.50 -9.87
CA ARG A 158 -20.59 5.96 -10.02
C ARG A 158 -21.00 6.65 -8.73
N GLU A 159 -22.06 6.16 -8.09
CA GLU A 159 -22.49 6.66 -6.79
C GLU A 159 -21.40 6.48 -5.74
N ARG A 160 -20.76 5.31 -5.67
CA ARG A 160 -19.66 5.06 -4.73
C ARG A 160 -18.44 5.94 -4.98
N LEU A 161 -18.14 6.26 -6.24
CA LEU A 161 -17.01 7.15 -6.59
C LEU A 161 -17.27 8.61 -6.22
N THR A 162 -18.55 9.02 -6.21
CA THR A 162 -18.94 10.40 -5.88
C THR A 162 -19.53 10.54 -4.47
N SER A 163 -19.50 9.47 -3.67
CA SER A 163 -19.99 9.49 -2.29
C SER A 163 -19.17 10.44 -1.43
N GLY A 164 -19.85 11.18 -0.58
CA GLY A 164 -19.21 11.95 0.49
C GLY A 164 -18.57 11.06 1.57
N PRO A 165 -18.05 11.67 2.65
CA PRO A 165 -17.58 10.93 3.81
C PRO A 165 -18.65 9.99 4.37
N LEU A 166 -18.22 8.87 4.94
CA LEU A 166 -19.14 7.95 5.59
C LEU A 166 -19.75 8.60 6.83
N ASP A 167 -21.07 8.52 6.96
CA ASP A 167 -21.71 8.87 8.22
C ASP A 167 -21.15 8.00 9.36
N PRO A 168 -20.94 8.57 10.56
CA PRO A 168 -20.56 7.77 11.71
C PRO A 168 -21.55 6.63 11.91
N ASP A 169 -21.06 5.45 12.30
CA ASP A 169 -21.93 4.32 12.62
C ASP A 169 -22.98 4.77 13.67
N PRO A 170 -24.26 4.50 13.44
CA PRO A 170 -25.26 4.76 14.47
C PRO A 170 -24.81 4.02 15.73
N ALA A 171 -24.76 4.76 16.86
CA ALA A 171 -24.45 4.18 18.14
C ALA A 171 -25.29 2.91 18.35
N PRO A 172 -24.73 1.83 18.91
CA PRO A 172 -25.50 0.63 19.17
C PRO A 172 -26.71 1.04 20.01
N ALA A 173 -27.91 0.72 19.51
CA ALA A 173 -29.13 0.94 20.24
C ALA A 173 -28.98 0.18 21.59
N HIS A 174 -28.92 0.95 22.67
CA HIS A 174 -28.91 0.37 24.00
C HIS A 174 -30.24 -0.39 24.18
N ALA A 175 -30.16 -1.71 24.17
CA ALA A 175 -31.26 -2.61 24.49
C ALA A 175 -31.34 -2.76 26.01
#